data_7a976e69c22d1a13ab47f4ae53eab191
#
_entry.id   7a976e69c22d1a13ab47f4ae53eab191
#
_cell.length_a   1.000
_cell.length_b   1.000
_cell.length_c   1.000
_cell.angle_alpha   90.00
_cell.angle_beta   90.00
_cell.angle_gamma   90.00
#
_symmetry.space_group_name_H-M   'P 1'
#
loop_
_entity.id
_entity.type
_entity.pdbx_description
1 polymer ?
#
loop_
_entity_poly.entity_id
_entity_poly.type
_entity_poly.pdbx_seq_one_letter_code
_entity_poly.pdbx_strand_id
1 'polypeptide(L)'
;MKRLLILGATGSLGRHVLQQAVAAGHQVSVIVRNPAKLPPDLRSRITVHPVDLGTVATGALADLVRGHEALINCAGLVTEGRAFVDLVDRVVSSVESLAPSERPICWFMAGAAVLDIGQTGRRGVELPKVRDTYWPHRKNFERLNTSPIDWRLLCPGPMVDQAALGIDRLRIAADQLPVAVPSFAGKLPSPLLLLLFASKVPQMIVPYADAAALMLAHLAPRDAMSRHRVGLALPVGMRGKKDTWAAKPRSAS
;
A
#
# COMPACT_ATOMS: atom_id res chain seq x y z
N MET A 1 9.86 -17.21 -10.22
CA MET A 1 10.67 -16.02 -10.48
C MET A 1 9.85 -15.06 -11.35
N LYS A 2 9.80 -13.77 -11.04
CA LYS A 2 9.04 -12.74 -11.78
C LYS A 2 9.89 -11.48 -11.95
N ARG A 3 9.58 -10.66 -12.95
CA ARG A 3 10.15 -9.32 -13.15
C ARG A 3 9.28 -8.30 -12.44
N LEU A 4 9.83 -7.66 -11.39
CA LEU A 4 9.11 -6.73 -10.54
C LEU A 4 9.66 -5.31 -10.68
N LEU A 5 8.78 -4.32 -10.77
CA LEU A 5 9.11 -2.91 -10.65
C LEU A 5 8.61 -2.37 -9.30
N ILE A 6 9.51 -1.87 -8.46
CA ILE A 6 9.17 -1.33 -7.14
C ILE A 6 9.38 0.19 -7.14
N LEU A 7 8.34 0.95 -6.86
CA LEU A 7 8.38 2.39 -6.66
C LEU A 7 8.45 2.68 -5.16
N GLY A 8 9.32 3.60 -4.75
CA GLY A 8 9.48 3.94 -3.33
C GLY A 8 10.24 2.89 -2.51
N ALA A 9 11.15 2.14 -3.13
CA ALA A 9 11.95 1.08 -2.51
C ALA A 9 12.80 1.51 -1.29
N THR A 10 13.06 2.80 -1.12
CA THR A 10 13.80 3.37 0.03
C THR A 10 12.90 3.78 1.20
N GLY A 11 11.59 3.67 1.07
CA GLY A 11 10.61 3.96 2.12
C GLY A 11 10.44 2.82 3.11
N SER A 12 9.69 3.06 4.20
CA SER A 12 9.51 2.10 5.29
C SER A 12 8.93 0.75 4.84
N LEU A 13 7.90 0.73 3.98
CA LEU A 13 7.39 -0.51 3.41
C LEU A 13 8.26 -0.98 2.25
N GLY A 14 8.64 -0.06 1.35
CA GLY A 14 9.35 -0.41 0.11
C GLY A 14 10.67 -1.15 0.34
N ARG A 15 11.40 -0.85 1.42
CA ARG A 15 12.64 -1.58 1.77
C ARG A 15 12.37 -3.05 2.12
N HIS A 16 11.25 -3.35 2.81
CA HIS A 16 10.86 -4.73 3.11
C HIS A 16 10.41 -5.48 1.85
N VAL A 17 9.65 -4.81 0.98
CA VAL A 17 9.28 -5.38 -0.33
C VAL A 17 10.52 -5.70 -1.15
N LEU A 18 11.47 -4.76 -1.25
CA LEU A 18 12.73 -4.94 -1.98
C LEU A 18 13.53 -6.12 -1.43
N GLN A 19 13.79 -6.15 -0.12
CA GLN A 19 14.57 -7.20 0.53
C GLN A 19 13.96 -8.58 0.31
N GLN A 20 12.66 -8.72 0.53
CA GLN A 20 11.96 -9.99 0.37
C GLN A 20 11.87 -10.42 -1.11
N ALA A 21 11.64 -9.49 -2.04
CA ALA A 21 11.60 -9.79 -3.47
C ALA A 21 12.95 -10.33 -3.97
N VAL A 22 14.06 -9.70 -3.56
CA VAL A 22 15.42 -10.16 -3.93
C VAL A 22 15.73 -11.49 -3.26
N ALA A 23 15.37 -11.69 -1.99
CA ALA A 23 15.55 -12.96 -1.27
C ALA A 23 14.75 -14.11 -1.90
N ALA A 24 13.57 -13.83 -2.44
CA ALA A 24 12.74 -14.81 -3.16
C ALA A 24 13.21 -15.08 -4.61
N GLY A 25 14.32 -14.49 -5.05
CA GLY A 25 14.91 -14.71 -6.38
C GLY A 25 14.17 -14.02 -7.52
N HIS A 26 13.37 -12.98 -7.25
CA HIS A 26 12.76 -12.18 -8.31
C HIS A 26 13.80 -11.30 -9.01
N GLN A 27 13.58 -10.98 -10.29
CA GLN A 27 14.30 -9.92 -11.00
C GLN A 27 13.66 -8.58 -10.63
N VAL A 28 14.40 -7.72 -9.95
CA VAL A 28 13.87 -6.49 -9.39
C VAL A 28 14.46 -5.26 -10.06
N SER A 29 13.59 -4.39 -10.55
CA SER A 29 13.91 -3.00 -10.92
C SER A 29 13.30 -2.06 -9.89
N VAL A 30 13.99 -0.97 -9.59
CA VAL A 30 13.48 0.07 -8.68
C VAL A 30 13.52 1.45 -9.33
N ILE A 31 12.51 2.28 -9.07
CA ILE A 31 12.55 3.70 -9.36
C ILE A 31 12.74 4.44 -8.05
N VAL A 32 13.85 5.19 -7.94
CA VAL A 32 14.21 5.95 -6.74
C VAL A 32 14.81 7.30 -7.11
N ARG A 33 14.52 8.35 -6.36
CA ARG A 33 15.10 9.68 -6.56
C ARG A 33 16.59 9.72 -6.21
N ASN A 34 17.00 8.98 -5.18
CA ASN A 34 18.38 8.95 -4.70
C ASN A 34 18.84 7.50 -4.50
N PRO A 35 19.60 6.94 -5.47
CA PRO A 35 20.14 5.59 -5.40
C PRO A 35 21.10 5.34 -4.21
N ALA A 36 21.72 6.38 -3.67
CA ALA A 36 22.64 6.23 -2.52
C ALA A 36 21.92 5.79 -1.23
N LYS A 37 20.59 5.93 -1.16
CA LYS A 37 19.75 5.44 -0.05
C LYS A 37 19.47 3.93 -0.10
N LEU A 38 19.79 3.28 -1.21
CA LEU A 38 19.66 1.82 -1.32
C LEU A 38 20.84 1.13 -0.62
N PRO A 39 20.60 0.02 0.10
CA PRO A 39 21.67 -0.78 0.65
C PRO A 39 22.65 -1.23 -0.44
N PRO A 40 23.96 -1.10 -0.23
CA PRO A 40 24.96 -1.43 -1.27
C PRO A 40 24.89 -2.87 -1.78
N ASP A 41 24.64 -3.81 -0.88
CA ASP A 41 24.50 -5.24 -1.16
C ASP A 41 23.28 -5.58 -2.03
N LEU A 42 22.18 -4.85 -1.86
CA LEU A 42 21.00 -4.99 -2.70
C LEU A 42 21.18 -4.27 -4.04
N ARG A 43 21.81 -3.10 -4.04
CA ARG A 43 21.97 -2.28 -5.24
C ARG A 43 22.73 -3.00 -6.37
N SER A 44 23.68 -3.87 -6.04
CA SER A 44 24.43 -4.68 -7.03
C SER A 44 23.60 -5.83 -7.64
N ARG A 45 22.44 -6.15 -7.06
CA ARG A 45 21.57 -7.28 -7.43
C ARG A 45 20.29 -6.86 -8.15
N ILE A 46 20.08 -5.57 -8.38
CA ILE A 46 18.86 -5.00 -8.92
C ILE A 46 19.15 -3.99 -10.03
N THR A 47 18.16 -3.70 -10.86
CA THR A 47 18.24 -2.58 -11.82
C THR A 47 17.72 -1.32 -11.16
N VAL A 48 18.50 -0.23 -11.21
CA VAL A 48 18.15 1.03 -10.56
C VAL A 48 17.89 2.11 -11.60
N HIS A 49 16.71 2.73 -11.54
CA HIS A 49 16.32 3.87 -12.36
C HIS A 49 16.26 5.13 -11.47
N PRO A 50 17.21 6.07 -11.62
CA PRO A 50 17.25 7.32 -10.84
C PRO A 50 16.25 8.34 -11.42
N VAL A 51 14.97 8.18 -11.11
CA VAL A 51 13.88 9.00 -11.66
C VAL A 51 13.01 9.57 -10.54
N ASP A 52 12.59 10.81 -10.67
CA ASP A 52 11.61 11.43 -9.79
C ASP A 52 10.18 11.19 -10.32
N LEU A 53 9.41 10.41 -9.57
CA LEU A 53 8.00 10.12 -9.89
C LEU A 53 7.11 11.36 -9.85
N GLY A 54 7.53 12.43 -9.17
CA GLY A 54 6.80 13.68 -9.10
C GLY A 54 6.83 14.48 -10.41
N THR A 55 7.86 14.26 -11.24
CA THR A 55 8.09 15.09 -12.45
C THR A 55 8.20 14.30 -13.74
N VAL A 56 8.41 12.98 -13.68
CA VAL A 56 8.55 12.13 -14.88
C VAL A 56 7.30 12.18 -15.75
N ALA A 57 7.49 12.26 -17.06
CA ALA A 57 6.40 12.20 -18.03
C ALA A 57 5.77 10.81 -18.05
N THR A 58 4.44 10.74 -18.24
CA THR A 58 3.68 9.48 -18.24
C THR A 58 4.22 8.47 -19.25
N GLY A 59 4.60 8.92 -20.47
CA GLY A 59 5.17 8.04 -21.50
C GLY A 59 6.52 7.46 -21.08
N ALA A 60 7.42 8.27 -20.54
CA ALA A 60 8.72 7.80 -20.05
C ALA A 60 8.57 6.82 -18.88
N LEU A 61 7.57 7.03 -18.00
CA LEU A 61 7.25 6.07 -16.95
C LEU A 61 6.67 4.77 -17.52
N ALA A 62 5.83 4.85 -18.55
CA ALA A 62 5.29 3.68 -19.23
C ALA A 62 6.41 2.79 -19.84
N ASP A 63 7.44 3.43 -20.42
CA ASP A 63 8.60 2.68 -20.94
C ASP A 63 9.37 1.95 -19.84
N LEU A 64 9.47 2.55 -18.65
CA LEU A 64 10.08 1.89 -17.49
C LEU A 64 9.20 0.78 -16.91
N VAL A 65 7.89 0.87 -17.04
CA VAL A 65 6.93 -0.18 -16.60
C VAL A 65 6.93 -1.37 -17.54
N ARG A 66 7.12 -1.12 -18.84
CA ARG A 66 7.05 -2.17 -19.89
C ARG A 66 8.00 -3.33 -19.59
N GLY A 67 7.51 -4.54 -19.81
CA GLY A 67 8.28 -5.76 -19.61
C GLY A 67 8.31 -6.28 -18.18
N HIS A 68 7.74 -5.57 -17.20
CA HIS A 68 7.57 -6.08 -15.85
C HIS A 68 6.23 -6.83 -15.71
N GLU A 69 6.21 -7.90 -14.91
CA GLU A 69 5.02 -8.70 -14.65
C GLU A 69 4.20 -8.14 -13.48
N ALA A 70 4.86 -7.42 -12.56
CA ALA A 70 4.20 -6.74 -11.47
C ALA A 70 4.86 -5.39 -11.16
N LEU A 71 4.03 -4.40 -10.83
CA LEU A 71 4.39 -3.10 -10.31
C LEU A 71 3.92 -2.98 -8.86
N ILE A 72 4.81 -2.63 -7.94
CA ILE A 72 4.49 -2.42 -6.53
C ILE A 72 4.79 -0.96 -6.17
N ASN A 73 3.75 -0.16 -6.01
CA ASN A 73 3.88 1.25 -5.65
C ASN A 73 3.82 1.45 -4.13
N CYS A 74 4.98 1.64 -3.52
CA CYS A 74 5.15 2.06 -2.12
C CYS A 74 5.50 3.56 -1.99
N ALA A 75 5.46 4.33 -3.09
CA ALA A 75 5.80 5.75 -3.08
C ALA A 75 4.59 6.61 -2.74
N GLY A 76 4.87 7.77 -2.12
CA GLY A 76 3.90 8.77 -1.72
C GLY A 76 3.46 8.65 -0.26
N LEU A 77 3.08 9.80 0.31
CA LEU A 77 2.59 9.92 1.68
C LEU A 77 1.23 10.62 1.67
N VAL A 78 0.29 10.13 2.48
CA VAL A 78 -1.05 10.73 2.60
C VAL A 78 -0.99 12.23 2.99
N THR A 79 0.04 12.62 3.74
CA THR A 79 0.27 14.01 4.17
C THR A 79 0.72 14.93 3.05
N GLU A 80 1.13 14.40 1.89
CA GLU A 80 1.46 15.17 0.70
C GLU A 80 0.21 15.64 -0.08
N GLY A 81 -0.97 15.20 0.34
CA GLY A 81 -2.23 15.69 -0.18
C GLY A 81 -2.37 15.49 -1.70
N ARG A 82 -2.49 16.61 -2.42
CA ARG A 82 -2.66 16.57 -3.88
C ARG A 82 -1.48 15.94 -4.62
N ALA A 83 -0.25 16.19 -4.19
CA ALA A 83 0.94 15.61 -4.83
C ALA A 83 0.93 14.07 -4.77
N PHE A 84 0.43 13.48 -3.69
CA PHE A 84 0.24 12.02 -3.60
C PHE A 84 -0.84 11.52 -4.58
N VAL A 85 -1.95 12.26 -4.74
CA VAL A 85 -3.00 11.89 -5.71
C VAL A 85 -2.45 11.94 -7.13
N ASP A 86 -1.72 13.01 -7.49
CA ASP A 86 -1.14 13.19 -8.83
C ASP A 86 -0.06 12.14 -9.13
N LEU A 87 0.71 11.73 -8.12
CA LEU A 87 1.69 10.63 -8.25
C LEU A 87 0.98 9.31 -8.61
N VAL A 88 -0.06 8.95 -7.87
CA VAL A 88 -0.81 7.71 -8.11
C VAL A 88 -1.50 7.75 -9.47
N ASP A 89 -2.13 8.87 -9.84
CA ASP A 89 -2.76 9.02 -11.16
C ASP A 89 -1.73 8.87 -12.29
N ARG A 90 -0.53 9.46 -12.16
CA ARG A 90 0.55 9.32 -13.14
C ARG A 90 0.98 7.85 -13.31
N VAL A 91 1.13 7.11 -12.21
CA VAL A 91 1.47 5.68 -12.26
C VAL A 91 0.35 4.89 -12.95
N VAL A 92 -0.91 5.13 -12.58
CA VAL A 92 -2.07 4.46 -13.20
C VAL A 92 -2.14 4.78 -14.69
N SER A 93 -2.03 6.05 -15.08
CA SER A 93 -2.07 6.49 -16.48
C SER A 93 -0.92 5.92 -17.31
N SER A 94 0.27 5.75 -16.72
CA SER A 94 1.39 5.10 -17.42
C SER A 94 1.13 3.63 -17.71
N VAL A 95 0.50 2.90 -16.78
CA VAL A 95 0.11 1.50 -17.00
C VAL A 95 -1.04 1.40 -18.01
N GLU A 96 -2.02 2.31 -17.93
CA GLU A 96 -3.15 2.35 -18.87
C GLU A 96 -2.73 2.58 -20.32
N SER A 97 -1.64 3.36 -20.53
CA SER A 97 -1.12 3.65 -21.89
C SER A 97 -0.45 2.44 -22.56
N LEU A 98 -0.13 1.39 -21.80
CA LEU A 98 0.39 0.14 -22.35
C LEU A 98 -0.75 -0.69 -23.00
N ALA A 99 -0.39 -1.50 -23.98
CA ALA A 99 -1.32 -2.49 -24.53
C ALA A 99 -1.81 -3.43 -23.40
N PRO A 100 -3.07 -3.88 -23.42
CA PRO A 100 -3.61 -4.72 -22.34
C PRO A 100 -2.78 -5.94 -21.96
N SER A 101 -2.12 -6.55 -22.95
CA SER A 101 -1.23 -7.72 -22.77
C SER A 101 0.12 -7.38 -22.12
N GLU A 102 0.52 -6.09 -22.11
CA GLU A 102 1.78 -5.62 -21.54
C GLU A 102 1.60 -5.05 -20.12
N ARG A 103 0.34 -4.88 -19.67
CA ARG A 103 0.05 -4.28 -18.36
C ARG A 103 0.44 -5.25 -17.24
N PRO A 104 1.32 -4.81 -16.33
CA PRO A 104 1.61 -5.60 -15.12
C PRO A 104 0.41 -5.64 -14.18
N ILE A 105 0.40 -6.59 -13.27
CA ILE A 105 -0.42 -6.46 -12.06
C ILE A 105 0.13 -5.30 -11.22
N CYS A 106 -0.75 -4.59 -10.51
CA CYS A 106 -0.35 -3.40 -9.79
C CYS A 106 -0.79 -3.43 -8.33
N TRP A 107 0.16 -3.33 -7.41
CA TRP A 107 -0.11 -3.06 -6.00
C TRP A 107 0.04 -1.57 -5.71
N PHE A 108 -0.93 -1.01 -5.01
CA PHE A 108 -0.92 0.36 -4.48
C PHE A 108 -1.13 0.36 -2.97
N MET A 109 -0.84 1.52 -2.35
CA MET A 109 -0.99 1.73 -0.92
C MET A 109 -2.11 2.69 -0.59
N ALA A 110 -2.90 2.33 0.42
CA ALA A 110 -3.84 3.21 1.09
C ALA A 110 -3.75 3.03 2.61
N GLY A 111 -4.82 3.28 3.32
CA GLY A 111 -4.96 2.99 4.75
C GLY A 111 -6.28 2.30 5.04
N ALA A 112 -6.40 1.64 6.19
CA ALA A 112 -7.60 0.93 6.62
C ALA A 112 -8.89 1.79 6.59
N ALA A 113 -8.73 3.12 6.57
CA ALA A 113 -9.85 4.04 6.50
C ALA A 113 -10.66 3.96 5.19
N VAL A 114 -10.12 3.39 4.10
CA VAL A 114 -10.89 3.18 2.85
C VAL A 114 -11.66 1.87 2.82
N LEU A 115 -11.49 1.01 3.82
CA LEU A 115 -12.25 -0.24 3.96
C LEU A 115 -13.65 0.02 4.54
N ASP A 116 -14.58 -0.85 4.18
CA ASP A 116 -15.93 -0.79 4.73
C ASP A 116 -15.91 -1.22 6.21
N ILE A 117 -16.64 -0.47 7.04
CA ILE A 117 -16.75 -0.73 8.48
C ILE A 117 -17.84 -1.79 8.67
N GLY A 118 -17.47 -3.08 8.53
CA GLY A 118 -18.42 -4.17 8.59
C GLY A 118 -19.60 -3.96 7.63
N GLN A 119 -20.81 -4.27 8.07
CA GLN A 119 -22.05 -4.14 7.28
C GLN A 119 -22.71 -2.75 7.44
N THR A 120 -21.95 -1.72 7.80
CA THR A 120 -22.53 -0.38 8.04
C THR A 120 -22.83 0.40 6.75
N GLY A 121 -22.30 -0.03 5.60
CA GLY A 121 -22.35 0.72 4.34
C GLY A 121 -21.48 1.98 4.35
N ARG A 122 -20.61 2.15 5.36
CA ARG A 122 -19.77 3.34 5.58
C ARG A 122 -18.30 2.98 5.69
N ARG A 123 -17.43 3.89 5.28
CA ARG A 123 -15.98 3.77 5.35
C ARG A 123 -15.37 4.77 6.33
N GLY A 124 -14.20 4.46 6.86
CA GLY A 124 -13.49 5.36 7.78
C GLY A 124 -13.23 6.74 7.18
N VAL A 125 -12.89 6.82 5.88
CA VAL A 125 -12.66 8.09 5.16
C VAL A 125 -13.90 8.98 5.02
N GLU A 126 -15.09 8.51 5.39
CA GLU A 126 -16.32 9.30 5.41
C GLU A 126 -16.60 9.91 6.78
N LEU A 127 -15.85 9.46 7.81
CA LEU A 127 -16.03 9.93 9.18
C LEU A 127 -15.32 11.28 9.40
N PRO A 128 -15.86 12.15 10.28
CA PRO A 128 -15.20 13.41 10.65
C PRO A 128 -13.76 13.20 11.11
N LYS A 129 -12.89 14.17 10.90
CA LYS A 129 -11.43 14.14 11.17
C LYS A 129 -10.64 13.13 10.34
N VAL A 130 -11.15 11.91 10.13
CA VAL A 130 -10.52 10.91 9.23
C VAL A 130 -10.60 11.42 7.79
N ARG A 131 -11.76 11.88 7.37
CA ARG A 131 -12.01 12.47 6.05
C ARG A 131 -10.98 13.55 5.71
N ASP A 132 -10.71 14.45 6.65
CA ASP A 132 -9.88 15.63 6.42
C ASP A 132 -8.39 15.27 6.22
N THR A 133 -7.94 14.18 6.85
CA THR A 133 -6.55 13.70 6.73
C THR A 133 -6.37 12.69 5.60
N TYR A 134 -7.35 11.80 5.41
CA TYR A 134 -7.21 10.63 4.53
C TYR A 134 -7.96 10.75 3.19
N TRP A 135 -8.43 11.95 2.83
CA TRP A 135 -9.08 12.20 1.53
C TRP A 135 -8.24 11.77 0.32
N PRO A 136 -6.86 11.83 0.33
CA PRO A 136 -6.08 11.37 -0.81
C PRO A 136 -6.24 9.88 -1.07
N HIS A 137 -6.32 9.07 -0.01
CA HIS A 137 -6.58 7.63 -0.17
C HIS A 137 -7.94 7.34 -0.81
N ARG A 138 -8.98 8.12 -0.46
CA ARG A 138 -10.28 8.02 -1.11
C ARG A 138 -10.18 8.35 -2.60
N LYS A 139 -9.50 9.44 -2.95
CA LYS A 139 -9.30 9.84 -4.35
C LYS A 139 -8.52 8.80 -5.15
N ASN A 140 -7.48 8.25 -4.58
CA ASN A 140 -6.70 7.19 -5.21
C ASN A 140 -7.54 5.92 -5.43
N PHE A 141 -8.37 5.53 -4.46
CA PHE A 141 -9.29 4.41 -4.63
C PHE A 141 -10.34 4.71 -5.72
N GLU A 142 -10.96 5.90 -5.74
CA GLU A 142 -11.89 6.32 -6.78
C GLU A 142 -11.24 6.20 -8.18
N ARG A 143 -9.98 6.65 -8.32
CA ARG A 143 -9.20 6.56 -9.57
C ARG A 143 -8.94 5.11 -9.99
N LEU A 144 -8.51 4.27 -9.05
CA LEU A 144 -8.25 2.85 -9.32
C LEU A 144 -9.52 2.09 -9.70
N ASN A 145 -10.64 2.37 -9.02
CA ASN A 145 -11.90 1.67 -9.23
C ASN A 145 -12.46 1.87 -10.66
N THR A 146 -12.15 2.99 -11.29
CA THR A 146 -12.52 3.29 -12.68
C THR A 146 -11.50 2.83 -13.72
N SER A 147 -10.32 2.38 -13.29
CA SER A 147 -9.23 1.95 -14.15
C SER A 147 -9.44 0.51 -14.65
N PRO A 148 -9.08 0.20 -15.90
CA PRO A 148 -9.13 -1.17 -16.46
C PRO A 148 -7.92 -2.04 -16.05
N ILE A 149 -6.96 -1.53 -15.29
CA ILE A 149 -5.77 -2.28 -14.87
C ILE A 149 -6.10 -3.33 -13.80
N ASP A 150 -5.28 -4.35 -13.66
CA ASP A 150 -5.36 -5.35 -12.59
C ASP A 150 -4.70 -4.78 -11.32
N TRP A 151 -5.43 -3.98 -10.58
CA TRP A 151 -4.95 -3.33 -9.36
C TRP A 151 -5.31 -4.10 -8.10
N ARG A 152 -4.49 -3.91 -7.07
CA ARG A 152 -4.74 -4.30 -5.68
C ARG A 152 -4.39 -3.11 -4.80
N LEU A 153 -5.19 -2.84 -3.78
CA LEU A 153 -4.98 -1.71 -2.88
C LEU A 153 -4.77 -2.21 -1.46
N LEU A 154 -3.51 -2.22 -1.01
CA LEU A 154 -3.18 -2.60 0.36
C LEU A 154 -3.66 -1.51 1.33
N CYS A 155 -4.47 -1.89 2.30
CA CYS A 155 -5.16 -1.00 3.24
C CYS A 155 -4.85 -1.36 4.70
N PRO A 156 -3.60 -1.26 5.15
CA PRO A 156 -3.22 -1.54 6.53
C PRO A 156 -3.70 -0.42 7.47
N GLY A 157 -3.76 -0.72 8.76
CA GLY A 157 -3.65 0.29 9.80
C GLY A 157 -2.22 0.86 9.86
N PRO A 158 -1.81 1.47 10.99
CA PRO A 158 -0.42 1.85 11.18
C PRO A 158 0.48 0.62 11.08
N MET A 159 1.62 0.77 10.40
CA MET A 159 2.62 -0.29 10.31
C MET A 159 3.82 -0.01 11.21
N VAL A 160 4.48 -1.07 11.67
CA VAL A 160 5.62 -1.00 12.60
C VAL A 160 6.80 -1.83 12.10
N ASP A 161 8.01 -1.43 12.50
CA ASP A 161 9.24 -2.12 12.16
C ASP A 161 9.55 -3.19 13.20
N GLN A 162 8.80 -4.29 13.14
CA GLN A 162 8.92 -5.44 14.05
C GLN A 162 9.10 -6.72 13.23
N ALA A 163 9.51 -7.80 13.91
CA ALA A 163 9.61 -9.12 13.30
C ALA A 163 8.27 -9.54 12.69
N ALA A 164 8.35 -10.22 11.54
CA ALA A 164 7.18 -10.76 10.86
C ALA A 164 6.46 -11.79 11.76
N LEU A 165 5.15 -11.77 11.71
CA LEU A 165 4.30 -12.78 12.36
C LEU A 165 4.04 -13.99 11.45
N GLY A 166 4.11 -13.78 10.13
CA GLY A 166 3.65 -14.69 9.10
C GLY A 166 2.24 -14.35 8.59
N ILE A 167 2.08 -14.30 7.27
CA ILE A 167 0.81 -13.87 6.64
C ILE A 167 -0.35 -14.83 6.93
N ASP A 168 -0.07 -16.10 7.12
CA ASP A 168 -1.00 -17.17 7.50
C ASP A 168 -1.61 -16.97 8.90
N ARG A 169 -0.95 -16.22 9.77
CA ARG A 169 -1.45 -15.86 11.09
C ARG A 169 -2.30 -14.59 11.11
N LEU A 170 -2.18 -13.76 10.09
CA LEU A 170 -2.92 -12.51 10.00
C LEU A 170 -4.37 -12.74 9.57
N ARG A 171 -5.24 -11.85 10.00
CA ARG A 171 -6.58 -11.74 9.45
C ARG A 171 -6.53 -10.85 8.22
N ILE A 172 -6.92 -11.38 7.09
CA ILE A 172 -6.95 -10.68 5.81
C ILE A 172 -8.40 -10.64 5.34
N ALA A 173 -8.84 -9.49 4.85
CA ALA A 173 -10.19 -9.33 4.30
C ALA A 173 -10.16 -8.45 3.06
N ALA A 174 -10.95 -8.83 2.06
CA ALA A 174 -11.20 -8.02 0.88
C ALA A 174 -12.33 -7.03 1.19
N ASP A 175 -12.10 -5.76 0.85
CA ASP A 175 -13.03 -4.63 0.91
C ASP A 175 -13.55 -4.21 2.30
N GLN A 176 -13.43 -5.05 3.30
CA GLN A 176 -13.90 -4.80 4.66
C GLN A 176 -12.75 -4.72 5.67
N LEU A 177 -13.02 -4.08 6.81
CA LEU A 177 -12.11 -4.13 7.94
C LEU A 177 -11.91 -5.59 8.38
N PRO A 178 -10.65 -6.07 8.53
CA PRO A 178 -10.34 -7.45 8.95
C PRO A 178 -10.53 -7.66 10.47
N VAL A 179 -11.49 -6.98 11.06
CA VAL A 179 -11.79 -7.01 12.51
C VAL A 179 -13.29 -7.09 12.74
N ALA A 180 -13.69 -7.74 13.81
CA ALA A 180 -15.11 -7.84 14.16
C ALA A 180 -15.71 -6.47 14.46
N VAL A 181 -16.79 -6.14 13.75
CA VAL A 181 -17.60 -4.93 13.95
C VAL A 181 -19.00 -5.39 14.41
N PRO A 182 -19.54 -4.83 15.51
CA PRO A 182 -20.86 -5.19 15.98
C PRO A 182 -21.94 -4.86 14.93
N SER A 183 -22.98 -5.68 14.82
CA SER A 183 -24.07 -5.52 13.85
C SER A 183 -24.84 -4.20 14.02
N PHE A 184 -24.93 -3.71 15.25
CA PHE A 184 -25.60 -2.41 15.54
C PHE A 184 -24.78 -1.18 15.07
N ALA A 185 -23.52 -1.34 14.65
CA ALA A 185 -22.64 -0.24 14.29
C ALA A 185 -23.21 0.63 13.16
N GLY A 186 -24.01 0.05 12.25
CA GLY A 186 -24.68 0.79 11.17
C GLY A 186 -25.66 1.87 11.67
N LYS A 187 -26.23 1.69 12.86
CA LYS A 187 -27.17 2.62 13.50
C LYS A 187 -26.47 3.75 14.28
N LEU A 188 -25.15 3.68 14.44
CA LEU A 188 -24.40 4.67 15.22
C LEU A 188 -24.26 5.99 14.45
N PRO A 189 -24.46 7.15 15.12
CA PRO A 189 -24.10 8.43 14.56
C PRO A 189 -22.57 8.50 14.33
N SER A 190 -22.15 9.39 13.41
CA SER A 190 -20.75 9.48 12.97
C SER A 190 -19.73 9.59 14.11
N PRO A 191 -19.93 10.39 15.18
CA PRO A 191 -18.95 10.47 16.27
C PRO A 191 -18.78 9.14 17.02
N LEU A 192 -19.84 8.40 17.27
CA LEU A 192 -19.79 7.11 17.96
C LEU A 192 -19.18 6.02 17.06
N LEU A 193 -19.50 6.04 15.76
CA LEU A 193 -18.87 5.15 14.80
C LEU A 193 -17.36 5.43 14.66
N LEU A 194 -16.96 6.71 14.74
CA LEU A 194 -15.54 7.09 14.76
C LEU A 194 -14.83 6.52 16.00
N LEU A 195 -15.43 6.60 17.18
CA LEU A 195 -14.87 6.01 18.40
C LEU A 195 -14.74 4.49 18.27
N LEU A 196 -15.77 3.83 17.73
CA LEU A 196 -15.72 2.40 17.45
C LEU A 196 -14.58 2.07 16.46
N PHE A 197 -14.49 2.77 15.34
CA PHE A 197 -13.41 2.60 14.36
C PHE A 197 -12.03 2.78 15.01
N ALA A 198 -11.83 3.85 15.77
CA ALA A 198 -10.58 4.13 16.46
C ALA A 198 -10.21 3.01 17.46
N SER A 199 -11.19 2.43 18.16
CA SER A 199 -10.96 1.32 19.09
C SER A 199 -10.46 0.04 18.41
N LYS A 200 -10.67 -0.09 17.09
CA LYS A 200 -10.21 -1.23 16.28
C LYS A 200 -8.79 -1.04 15.74
N VAL A 201 -8.29 0.19 15.64
CA VAL A 201 -6.96 0.49 15.08
C VAL A 201 -5.84 -0.34 15.72
N PRO A 202 -5.77 -0.55 17.05
CA PRO A 202 -4.72 -1.38 17.65
C PRO A 202 -4.67 -2.83 17.13
N GLN A 203 -5.78 -3.36 16.63
CA GLN A 203 -5.81 -4.70 16.04
C GLN A 203 -5.27 -4.73 14.61
N MET A 204 -5.11 -3.58 13.96
CA MET A 204 -4.65 -3.42 12.58
C MET A 204 -3.23 -2.84 12.50
N ILE A 205 -2.52 -2.74 13.62
CA ILE A 205 -1.11 -2.35 13.66
C ILE A 205 -0.27 -3.58 13.34
N VAL A 206 0.22 -3.67 12.10
CA VAL A 206 0.91 -4.85 11.57
C VAL A 206 2.37 -4.55 11.24
N PRO A 207 3.28 -5.55 11.26
CA PRO A 207 4.65 -5.37 10.78
C PRO A 207 4.71 -5.02 9.30
N TYR A 208 5.63 -4.12 8.92
CA TYR A 208 5.95 -3.86 7.51
C TYR A 208 6.34 -5.13 6.75
N ALA A 209 7.05 -6.02 7.41
CA ALA A 209 7.50 -7.28 6.83
C ALA A 209 6.34 -8.18 6.39
N ASP A 210 5.27 -8.25 7.17
CA ASP A 210 4.07 -9.03 6.82
C ASP A 210 3.27 -8.37 5.70
N ALA A 211 3.17 -7.04 5.71
CA ALA A 211 2.54 -6.28 4.64
C ALA A 211 3.26 -6.50 3.30
N ALA A 212 4.59 -6.48 3.31
CA ALA A 212 5.43 -6.78 2.15
C ALA A 212 5.25 -8.23 1.67
N ALA A 213 5.25 -9.19 2.60
CA ALA A 213 5.05 -10.61 2.29
C ALA A 213 3.70 -10.86 1.62
N LEU A 214 2.63 -10.21 2.10
CA LEU A 214 1.30 -10.31 1.48
C LEU A 214 1.30 -9.81 0.04
N MET A 215 1.91 -8.64 -0.23
CA MET A 215 2.00 -8.11 -1.60
C MET A 215 2.73 -9.08 -2.52
N LEU A 216 3.83 -9.68 -2.05
CA LEU A 216 4.64 -10.62 -2.84
C LEU A 216 3.99 -12.00 -3.00
N ALA A 217 3.14 -12.43 -2.08
CA ALA A 217 2.37 -13.66 -2.21
C ALA A 217 1.29 -13.59 -3.29
N HIS A 218 0.80 -12.37 -3.61
CA HIS A 218 -0.29 -12.13 -4.53
C HIS A 218 0.18 -11.39 -5.79
N LEU A 219 1.03 -12.06 -6.59
CA LEU A 219 1.57 -11.57 -7.86
C LEU A 219 1.02 -12.33 -9.07
N ALA A 220 -0.01 -13.16 -8.91
CA ALA A 220 -0.69 -13.81 -10.03
C ALA A 220 -1.77 -12.89 -10.60
N PRO A 221 -1.93 -12.81 -11.94
CA PRO A 221 -3.04 -12.07 -12.55
C PRO A 221 -4.39 -12.63 -12.09
N ARG A 222 -5.34 -11.75 -11.83
CA ARG A 222 -6.73 -12.11 -11.47
C ARG A 222 -6.84 -13.09 -10.30
N ASP A 223 -5.94 -12.99 -9.32
CA ASP A 223 -6.06 -13.77 -8.09
C ASP A 223 -7.17 -13.20 -7.15
N ALA A 224 -7.32 -13.80 -5.98
CA ALA A 224 -8.37 -13.43 -5.02
C ALA A 224 -8.27 -11.97 -4.52
N MET A 225 -7.13 -11.29 -4.72
CA MET A 225 -6.92 -9.88 -4.32
C MET A 225 -7.09 -8.90 -5.48
N SER A 226 -7.29 -9.40 -6.71
CA SER A 226 -7.44 -8.58 -7.91
C SER A 226 -8.66 -7.66 -7.79
N ARG A 227 -8.44 -6.35 -7.97
CA ARG A 227 -9.44 -5.28 -7.90
C ARG A 227 -10.13 -5.15 -6.53
N HIS A 228 -9.44 -5.55 -5.46
CA HIS A 228 -9.92 -5.42 -4.09
C HIS A 228 -9.04 -4.49 -3.24
N ARG A 229 -9.68 -3.88 -2.25
CA ARG A 229 -9.04 -3.20 -1.11
C ARG A 229 -8.72 -4.26 -0.07
N VAL A 230 -7.45 -4.47 0.22
CA VAL A 230 -6.97 -5.59 1.04
C VAL A 230 -6.61 -5.10 2.44
N GLY A 231 -7.42 -5.45 3.42
CA GLY A 231 -7.20 -5.14 4.83
C GLY A 231 -6.39 -6.21 5.54
N LEU A 232 -5.55 -5.77 6.50
CA LEU A 232 -4.76 -6.65 7.36
C LEU A 232 -5.03 -6.34 8.83
N ALA A 233 -5.11 -7.39 9.65
CA ALA A 233 -5.13 -7.25 11.11
C ALA A 233 -4.35 -8.37 11.78
N LEU A 234 -3.93 -8.10 13.01
CA LEU A 234 -3.29 -9.06 13.90
C LEU A 234 -4.24 -10.25 14.20
N PRO A 235 -3.71 -11.39 14.63
CA PRO A 235 -4.52 -12.50 15.13
C PRO A 235 -5.54 -12.05 16.18
N VAL A 236 -6.64 -12.82 16.32
CA VAL A 236 -7.66 -12.52 17.33
C VAL A 236 -7.04 -12.44 18.72
N GLY A 237 -7.42 -11.44 19.50
CA GLY A 237 -6.87 -11.20 20.83
C GLY A 237 -5.58 -10.37 20.86
N MET A 238 -4.85 -10.25 19.77
CA MET A 238 -3.65 -9.42 19.71
C MET A 238 -3.97 -7.96 19.40
N ARG A 239 -3.13 -7.08 19.98
CA ARG A 239 -3.19 -5.63 19.78
C ARG A 239 -1.77 -5.08 19.67
N GLY A 240 -1.50 -4.32 18.62
CA GLY A 240 -0.24 -3.60 18.46
C GLY A 240 -0.24 -2.29 19.24
N LYS A 241 0.94 -1.83 19.60
CA LYS A 241 1.16 -0.50 20.18
C LYS A 241 1.85 0.39 19.16
N LYS A 242 1.51 1.68 19.17
CA LYS A 242 2.09 2.70 18.29
C LYS A 242 3.44 3.20 18.77
N ASP A 243 3.96 2.68 19.88
CA ASP A 243 5.12 3.19 20.62
C ASP A 243 6.44 3.19 19.82
N THR A 244 6.44 2.65 18.61
CA THR A 244 7.59 2.60 17.70
C THR A 244 7.52 3.56 16.52
N TRP A 245 6.68 4.58 16.56
CA TRP A 245 6.92 5.75 15.73
C TRP A 245 8.14 6.48 16.34
N ALA A 246 9.32 5.90 16.10
CA ALA A 246 10.56 6.57 16.40
C ALA A 246 10.43 7.99 15.86
N ALA A 247 10.58 8.96 16.74
CA ALA A 247 10.67 10.35 16.36
C ALA A 247 11.61 10.43 15.17
N LYS A 248 11.15 11.05 14.06
CA LYS A 248 12.05 11.42 12.97
C LYS A 248 13.30 12.00 13.62
N PRO A 249 14.52 11.53 13.32
CA PRO A 249 15.69 12.23 13.77
C PRO A 249 15.50 13.67 13.29
N ARG A 250 15.49 14.60 14.24
CA ARG A 250 15.51 16.04 13.93
C ARG A 250 16.72 16.22 13.03
N SER A 251 16.50 16.62 11.78
CA SER A 251 17.57 17.11 10.94
C SER A 251 18.28 18.18 11.75
N ALA A 252 19.53 17.93 12.13
CA ALA A 252 20.41 18.98 12.61
C ALA A 252 20.47 20.02 11.50
N SER A 253 20.05 21.22 11.84
CA SER A 253 20.19 22.46 11.07
C SER A 253 21.65 22.73 10.74
#